data_81f4d7526bd06ee0a26d47ce6d463db6
#
_entry.id   81f4d7526bd06ee0a26d47ce6d463db6
#
_cell.length_a   1.000
_cell.length_b   1.000
_cell.length_c   1.000
_cell.angle_alpha   90.00
_cell.angle_beta   90.00
_cell.angle_gamma   90.00
#
_symmetry.space_group_name_H-M   'P 1'
#
loop_
_entity.id
_entity.type
_entity.pdbx_description
1 polymer ?
#
loop_
_entity_poly.entity_id
_entity_poly.type
_entity_poly.pdbx_seq_one_letter_code
_entity_poly.pdbx_strand_id
1 'polypeptide(L)'
;MTAPIDIKSYVYPCESDIARLLDSAFVQGAVRKIANYYYSEQVSNAIKRGVVVTRNCFPSLYKVIDYCAHQIELPTNVAVILTSRLKGANALAVENEGNGVVFLSNTAITRLNEEELSFMLGHEFGHIAQGNLSCHTIKGMIDNLKDASVVLGELLADMIEVPLNKWYRCSEYTADRAGLICCKSLTTSLSVMHKLLPRFDGSRSVENYLELSSSHPFLYHREVELIKFAQISGFAEN
;
A
#
# COMPACT_ATOMS: atom_id res chain seq x y z
N MET A 1 -5.69 -24.54 -6.56
CA MET A 1 -5.54 -23.07 -6.52
C MET A 1 -6.86 -22.48 -6.94
N THR A 2 -7.39 -21.52 -6.19
CA THR A 2 -8.57 -20.72 -6.61
C THR A 2 -8.17 -19.86 -7.81
N ALA A 3 -9.15 -19.56 -8.70
CA ALA A 3 -8.91 -18.67 -9.82
C ALA A 3 -8.45 -17.27 -9.33
N PRO A 4 -7.52 -16.64 -10.03
CA PRO A 4 -7.07 -15.30 -9.70
C PRO A 4 -8.21 -14.28 -9.85
N ILE A 5 -8.11 -13.17 -9.13
CA ILE A 5 -9.15 -12.13 -9.06
C ILE A 5 -8.65 -10.88 -9.76
N ASP A 6 -9.35 -10.44 -10.82
CA ASP A 6 -9.04 -9.20 -11.57
C ASP A 6 -9.14 -7.98 -10.65
N ILE A 7 -8.17 -7.08 -10.74
CA ILE A 7 -8.11 -5.82 -9.98
C ILE A 7 -9.41 -5.01 -10.06
N LYS A 8 -10.09 -5.00 -11.20
CA LYS A 8 -11.36 -4.27 -11.40
C LYS A 8 -12.45 -4.70 -10.43
N SER A 9 -12.39 -5.93 -9.91
CA SER A 9 -13.39 -6.47 -9.00
C SER A 9 -13.19 -6.04 -7.54
N TYR A 10 -11.97 -5.60 -7.17
CA TYR A 10 -11.67 -5.19 -5.79
C TYR A 10 -11.23 -3.73 -5.65
N VAL A 11 -11.00 -2.99 -6.74
CA VAL A 11 -10.74 -1.54 -6.67
C VAL A 11 -11.86 -0.82 -5.92
N TYR A 12 -11.48 0.06 -4.99
CA TYR A 12 -12.45 0.89 -4.28
C TYR A 12 -13.03 1.94 -5.23
N PRO A 13 -14.36 2.11 -5.32
CA PRO A 13 -14.99 2.94 -6.36
C PRO A 13 -14.54 4.40 -6.39
N CYS A 14 -14.20 4.97 -5.24
CA CYS A 14 -13.71 6.34 -5.13
C CYS A 14 -12.39 6.56 -5.87
N GLU A 15 -11.54 5.54 -5.95
CA GLU A 15 -10.24 5.62 -6.61
C GLU A 15 -10.37 5.81 -8.12
N SER A 16 -11.36 5.18 -8.76
CA SER A 16 -11.59 5.30 -10.20
C SER A 16 -11.89 6.72 -10.65
N ASP A 17 -12.56 7.54 -9.82
CA ASP A 17 -12.93 8.91 -10.16
C ASP A 17 -11.76 9.89 -10.01
N ILE A 18 -10.90 9.64 -9.02
CA ILE A 18 -9.73 10.48 -8.75
C ILE A 18 -8.55 10.07 -9.62
N ALA A 19 -8.39 8.78 -9.88
CA ALA A 19 -7.37 8.28 -10.80
C ALA A 19 -7.45 8.97 -12.17
N ARG A 20 -8.65 9.27 -12.67
CA ARG A 20 -8.82 10.03 -13.94
C ARG A 20 -8.22 11.43 -13.88
N LEU A 21 -8.27 12.12 -12.74
CA LEU A 21 -7.69 13.44 -12.55
C LEU A 21 -6.15 13.37 -12.45
N LEU A 22 -5.61 12.32 -11.84
CA LEU A 22 -4.18 12.09 -11.68
C LEU A 22 -3.58 11.32 -12.87
N ASP A 23 -4.41 10.61 -13.63
CA ASP A 23 -4.04 9.75 -14.77
C ASP A 23 -3.76 10.52 -16.08
N SER A 24 -3.73 11.86 -16.04
CA SER A 24 -3.19 12.54 -17.20
C SER A 24 -1.74 12.10 -17.38
N ALA A 25 -1.40 11.55 -18.55
CA ALA A 25 -0.03 11.09 -18.89
C ALA A 25 1.03 12.16 -18.60
N PHE A 26 0.63 13.42 -18.61
CA PHE A 26 1.46 14.57 -18.28
C PHE A 26 1.81 14.62 -16.78
N VAL A 27 0.80 14.47 -15.90
CA VAL A 27 1.02 14.48 -14.44
C VAL A 27 1.85 13.27 -14.03
N GLN A 28 1.50 12.08 -14.51
CA GLN A 28 2.26 10.86 -14.21
C GLN A 28 3.71 10.92 -14.74
N GLY A 29 3.92 11.45 -15.94
CA GLY A 29 5.26 11.61 -16.49
C GLY A 29 6.13 12.60 -15.71
N ALA A 30 5.55 13.71 -15.25
CA ALA A 30 6.25 14.68 -14.41
C ALA A 30 6.59 14.07 -13.03
N VAL A 31 5.62 13.42 -12.41
CA VAL A 31 5.79 12.77 -11.10
C VAL A 31 6.85 11.68 -11.14
N ARG A 32 6.80 10.80 -12.16
CA ARG A 32 7.77 9.73 -12.33
C ARG A 32 9.19 10.28 -12.51
N LYS A 33 9.37 11.37 -13.28
CA LYS A 33 10.68 12.03 -13.43
C LYS A 33 11.20 12.59 -12.11
N ILE A 34 10.33 13.22 -11.34
CA ILE A 34 10.69 13.83 -10.06
C ILE A 34 10.97 12.71 -9.02
N ALA A 35 10.13 11.68 -8.97
CA ALA A 35 10.32 10.53 -8.11
C ALA A 35 11.67 9.84 -8.40
N ASN A 36 11.97 9.57 -9.66
CA ASN A 36 13.23 8.98 -10.06
C ASN A 36 14.43 9.85 -9.66
N TYR A 37 14.34 11.16 -9.78
CA TYR A 37 15.42 12.08 -9.41
C TYR A 37 15.73 12.06 -7.90
N TYR A 38 14.68 12.10 -7.05
CA TYR A 38 14.88 12.20 -5.60
C TYR A 38 15.05 10.86 -4.87
N TYR A 39 14.47 9.79 -5.37
CA TYR A 39 14.38 8.53 -4.62
C TYR A 39 15.12 7.35 -5.24
N SER A 40 15.50 7.39 -6.53
CA SER A 40 16.15 6.24 -7.19
C SER A 40 17.43 5.81 -6.49
N GLU A 41 18.26 6.75 -6.06
CA GLU A 41 19.49 6.43 -5.35
C GLU A 41 19.22 5.84 -3.96
N GLN A 42 18.24 6.38 -3.23
CA GLN A 42 17.87 5.90 -1.90
C GLN A 42 17.28 4.48 -1.97
N VAL A 43 16.39 4.24 -2.95
CA VAL A 43 15.79 2.91 -3.20
C VAL A 43 16.89 1.93 -3.63
N SER A 44 17.75 2.29 -4.59
CA SER A 44 18.87 1.46 -5.04
C SER A 44 19.83 1.12 -3.90
N ASN A 45 20.14 2.08 -3.02
CA ASN A 45 20.95 1.83 -1.84
C ASN A 45 20.26 0.95 -0.80
N ALA A 46 18.93 1.04 -0.67
CA ALA A 46 18.15 0.17 0.21
C ALA A 46 18.12 -1.27 -0.34
N ILE A 47 17.96 -1.44 -1.66
CA ILE A 47 18.03 -2.74 -2.34
C ILE A 47 19.40 -3.41 -2.11
N LYS A 48 20.49 -2.68 -2.34
CA LYS A 48 21.87 -3.20 -2.17
C LYS A 48 22.18 -3.64 -0.74
N ARG A 49 21.49 -3.09 0.25
CA ARG A 49 21.70 -3.40 1.69
C ARG A 49 20.69 -4.39 2.25
N GLY A 50 19.68 -4.77 1.47
CA GLY A 50 18.69 -5.78 1.82
C GLY A 50 19.06 -7.16 1.30
N VAL A 51 18.25 -8.15 1.65
CA VAL A 51 18.38 -9.51 1.16
C VAL A 51 17.20 -9.83 0.25
N VAL A 52 17.47 -10.09 -1.03
CA VAL A 52 16.42 -10.45 -1.99
C VAL A 52 15.84 -11.81 -1.65
N VAL A 53 14.53 -11.89 -1.51
CA VAL A 53 13.81 -13.16 -1.30
C VAL A 53 13.79 -13.92 -2.62
N THR A 54 14.34 -15.12 -2.60
CA THR A 54 14.34 -16.02 -3.74
C THR A 54 13.85 -17.41 -3.33
N ARG A 55 13.43 -18.21 -4.31
CA ARG A 55 13.00 -19.60 -4.08
C ARG A 55 14.07 -20.44 -3.36
N ASN A 56 15.35 -20.14 -3.61
CA ASN A 56 16.46 -20.90 -3.04
C ASN A 56 16.86 -20.39 -1.64
N CYS A 57 16.73 -19.08 -1.36
CA CYS A 57 17.15 -18.52 -0.07
C CYS A 57 16.03 -18.56 0.99
N PHE A 58 14.76 -18.34 0.58
CA PHE A 58 13.62 -18.29 1.49
C PHE A 58 12.43 -19.03 0.88
N PRO A 59 12.48 -20.36 0.74
CA PRO A 59 11.47 -21.12 -0.03
C PRO A 59 10.05 -21.01 0.53
N SER A 60 9.86 -20.94 1.83
CA SER A 60 8.54 -20.79 2.45
C SER A 60 7.97 -19.40 2.19
N LEU A 61 8.74 -18.36 2.45
CA LEU A 61 8.31 -16.97 2.18
C LEU A 61 8.07 -16.74 0.68
N TYR A 62 8.92 -17.31 -0.19
CA TYR A 62 8.75 -17.22 -1.64
C TYR A 62 7.42 -17.85 -2.10
N LYS A 63 6.98 -18.96 -1.49
CA LYS A 63 5.67 -19.56 -1.79
C LYS A 63 4.51 -18.61 -1.45
N VAL A 64 4.59 -17.90 -0.33
CA VAL A 64 3.58 -16.89 0.05
C VAL A 64 3.55 -15.75 -0.96
N ILE A 65 4.71 -15.25 -1.36
CA ILE A 65 4.85 -14.19 -2.37
C ILE A 65 4.23 -14.63 -3.71
N ASP A 66 4.63 -15.79 -4.21
CA ASP A 66 4.15 -16.37 -5.48
C ASP A 66 2.64 -16.58 -5.45
N TYR A 67 2.13 -17.11 -4.33
CA TYR A 67 0.70 -17.30 -4.12
C TYR A 67 -0.07 -15.97 -4.12
N CYS A 68 0.36 -14.97 -3.36
CA CYS A 68 -0.31 -13.66 -3.31
C CYS A 68 -0.29 -12.97 -4.68
N ALA A 69 0.87 -12.96 -5.35
CA ALA A 69 0.99 -12.40 -6.69
C ALA A 69 0.02 -13.03 -7.70
N HIS A 70 -0.14 -14.37 -7.62
CA HIS A 70 -1.10 -15.10 -8.46
C HIS A 70 -2.55 -14.76 -8.10
N GLN A 71 -2.91 -14.64 -6.80
CA GLN A 71 -4.29 -14.43 -6.37
C GLN A 71 -4.88 -13.10 -6.87
N ILE A 72 -4.07 -12.06 -7.01
CA ILE A 72 -4.49 -10.71 -7.44
C ILE A 72 -4.04 -10.37 -8.86
N GLU A 73 -3.64 -11.35 -9.67
CA GLU A 73 -3.13 -11.15 -11.04
C GLU A 73 -2.10 -10.02 -11.14
N LEU A 74 -1.09 -10.06 -10.27
CA LEU A 74 -0.09 -9.00 -10.24
C LEU A 74 0.61 -8.88 -11.61
N PRO A 75 0.54 -7.71 -12.28
CA PRO A 75 0.90 -7.59 -13.69
C PRO A 75 2.41 -7.61 -13.97
N THR A 76 3.23 -7.54 -12.93
CA THR A 76 4.69 -7.43 -13.04
C THR A 76 5.40 -8.33 -12.04
N ASN A 77 6.63 -8.72 -12.37
CA ASN A 77 7.51 -9.37 -11.41
C ASN A 77 7.86 -8.38 -10.31
N VAL A 78 7.53 -8.73 -9.07
CA VAL A 78 7.84 -7.92 -7.89
C VAL A 78 9.00 -8.55 -7.15
N ALA A 79 10.01 -7.73 -6.86
CA ALA A 79 11.09 -8.13 -5.96
C ALA A 79 10.68 -7.86 -4.51
N VAL A 80 10.79 -8.87 -3.64
CA VAL A 80 10.64 -8.68 -2.19
C VAL A 80 12.02 -8.72 -1.54
N ILE A 81 12.30 -7.70 -0.72
CA ILE A 81 13.61 -7.47 -0.11
C ILE A 81 13.47 -7.40 1.40
N LEU A 82 14.12 -8.31 2.10
CA LEU A 82 14.20 -8.28 3.55
C LEU A 82 15.12 -7.16 4.01
N THR A 83 14.68 -6.40 4.99
CA THR A 83 15.44 -5.27 5.54
C THR A 83 15.25 -5.12 7.05
N SER A 84 16.32 -4.71 7.74
CA SER A 84 16.28 -4.32 9.16
C SER A 84 15.96 -2.83 9.36
N ARG A 85 15.80 -2.06 8.29
CA ARG A 85 15.57 -0.60 8.36
C ARG A 85 14.14 -0.22 8.70
N LEU A 86 13.18 -1.07 8.38
CA LEU A 86 11.79 -0.88 8.76
C LEU A 86 11.61 -1.29 10.23
N LYS A 87 11.04 -0.39 11.02
CA LYS A 87 10.75 -0.64 12.45
C LYS A 87 9.50 -1.51 12.60
N GLY A 88 9.52 -2.40 13.58
CA GLY A 88 8.39 -3.28 13.87
C GLY A 88 8.09 -4.29 12.74
N ALA A 89 6.95 -4.95 12.80
CA ALA A 89 6.43 -5.74 11.70
C ALA A 89 5.83 -4.76 10.67
N ASN A 90 6.50 -4.59 9.53
CA ASN A 90 6.16 -3.58 8.53
C ASN A 90 6.60 -4.01 7.14
N ALA A 91 5.92 -3.49 6.13
CA ALA A 91 6.29 -3.61 4.72
C ALA A 91 6.11 -2.25 4.01
N LEU A 92 6.71 -2.10 2.84
CA LEU A 92 6.63 -0.87 2.06
C LEU A 92 6.83 -1.19 0.58
N ALA A 93 5.81 -0.92 -0.23
CA ALA A 93 5.92 -0.98 -1.68
C ALA A 93 6.49 0.33 -2.26
N VAL A 94 7.43 0.20 -3.18
CA VAL A 94 8.03 1.32 -3.91
C VAL A 94 8.18 0.99 -5.38
N GLU A 95 8.26 2.02 -6.24
CA GLU A 95 8.63 1.86 -7.64
C GLU A 95 10.14 2.08 -7.81
N ASN A 96 10.78 1.18 -8.55
CA ASN A 96 12.17 1.31 -8.96
C ASN A 96 12.31 1.03 -10.45
N GLU A 97 12.58 2.06 -11.23
CA GLU A 97 12.76 1.97 -12.70
C GLU A 97 11.58 1.27 -13.42
N GLY A 98 10.36 1.54 -12.97
CA GLY A 98 9.14 0.94 -13.55
C GLY A 98 8.78 -0.45 -13.00
N ASN A 99 9.57 -0.99 -12.06
CA ASN A 99 9.29 -2.26 -11.41
C ASN A 99 8.83 -2.04 -9.96
N GLY A 100 7.90 -2.86 -9.48
CA GLY A 100 7.50 -2.87 -8.08
C GLY A 100 8.56 -3.55 -7.21
N VAL A 101 8.90 -2.94 -6.08
CA VAL A 101 9.77 -3.53 -5.06
C VAL A 101 9.07 -3.42 -3.71
N VAL A 102 9.00 -4.51 -2.97
CA VAL A 102 8.47 -4.53 -1.60
C VAL A 102 9.62 -4.74 -0.63
N PHE A 103 9.84 -3.77 0.24
CA PHE A 103 10.69 -3.95 1.41
C PHE A 103 9.87 -4.57 2.54
N LEU A 104 10.32 -5.70 3.07
CA LEU A 104 9.70 -6.42 4.17
C LEU A 104 10.64 -6.42 5.38
N SER A 105 10.13 -6.03 6.54
CA SER A 105 10.96 -6.02 7.75
C SER A 105 11.28 -7.44 8.22
N ASN A 106 12.48 -7.63 8.78
CA ASN A 106 12.84 -8.90 9.41
C ASN A 106 11.88 -9.24 10.57
N THR A 107 11.33 -8.23 11.23
CA THR A 107 10.37 -8.42 12.31
C THR A 107 9.02 -8.97 11.82
N ALA A 108 8.60 -8.65 10.59
CA ALA A 108 7.37 -9.19 10.02
C ALA A 108 7.45 -10.72 9.90
N ILE A 109 8.55 -11.24 9.34
CA ILE A 109 8.72 -12.69 9.16
C ILE A 109 8.89 -13.47 10.46
N THR A 110 9.23 -12.79 11.58
CA THR A 110 9.38 -13.44 12.89
C THR A 110 8.13 -13.34 13.77
N ARG A 111 7.25 -12.37 13.52
CA ARG A 111 6.08 -12.09 14.36
C ARG A 111 4.74 -12.44 13.72
N LEU A 112 4.69 -12.53 12.40
CA LEU A 112 3.49 -12.86 11.66
C LEU A 112 3.52 -14.31 11.20
N ASN A 113 2.38 -14.98 11.28
CA ASN A 113 2.20 -16.29 10.68
C ASN A 113 2.00 -16.16 9.15
N GLU A 114 1.84 -17.28 8.45
CA GLU A 114 1.74 -17.33 6.98
C GLU A 114 0.50 -16.58 6.46
N GLU A 115 -0.64 -16.72 7.12
CA GLU A 115 -1.87 -16.01 6.72
C GLU A 115 -1.75 -14.49 6.95
N GLU A 116 -1.19 -14.09 8.08
CA GLU A 116 -0.93 -12.70 8.41
C GLU A 116 0.08 -12.05 7.45
N LEU A 117 1.12 -12.80 7.06
CA LEU A 117 2.07 -12.37 6.02
C LEU A 117 1.39 -12.28 4.66
N SER A 118 0.45 -13.18 4.35
CA SER A 118 -0.33 -13.13 3.10
C SER A 118 -1.18 -11.87 3.05
N PHE A 119 -1.79 -11.43 4.16
CA PHE A 119 -2.50 -10.16 4.22
C PHE A 119 -1.56 -8.98 3.98
N MET A 120 -0.44 -8.91 4.72
CA MET A 120 0.53 -7.82 4.59
C MET A 120 1.10 -7.72 3.17
N LEU A 121 1.54 -8.84 2.59
CA LEU A 121 2.08 -8.87 1.23
C LEU A 121 1.01 -8.56 0.18
N GLY A 122 -0.21 -9.10 0.36
CA GLY A 122 -1.34 -8.80 -0.51
C GLY A 122 -1.69 -7.31 -0.51
N HIS A 123 -1.63 -6.64 0.64
CA HIS A 123 -1.81 -5.20 0.77
C HIS A 123 -0.75 -4.43 -0.05
N GLU A 124 0.52 -4.72 0.12
CA GLU A 124 1.60 -4.07 -0.63
C GLU A 124 1.52 -4.35 -2.14
N PHE A 125 1.16 -5.58 -2.51
CA PHE A 125 0.94 -5.95 -3.91
C PHE A 125 -0.30 -5.26 -4.50
N GLY A 126 -1.32 -4.99 -3.68
CA GLY A 126 -2.48 -4.19 -4.05
C GLY A 126 -2.07 -2.80 -4.52
N HIS A 127 -1.17 -2.12 -3.82
CA HIS A 127 -0.61 -0.84 -4.24
C HIS A 127 0.14 -0.94 -5.57
N ILE A 128 0.90 -2.01 -5.78
CA ILE A 128 1.62 -2.24 -7.05
C ILE A 128 0.65 -2.53 -8.20
N ALA A 129 -0.37 -3.37 -7.96
CA ALA A 129 -1.36 -3.75 -8.97
C ALA A 129 -2.16 -2.56 -9.49
N GLN A 130 -2.41 -1.56 -8.66
CA GLN A 130 -3.05 -0.30 -9.05
C GLN A 130 -2.19 0.54 -10.01
N GLY A 131 -0.89 0.26 -10.11
CA GLY A 131 0.04 1.01 -10.96
C GLY A 131 0.34 2.43 -10.49
N ASN A 132 -0.01 2.77 -9.27
CA ASN A 132 -0.03 4.15 -8.75
C ASN A 132 1.06 4.42 -7.69
N LEU A 133 2.08 3.58 -7.59
CA LEU A 133 3.19 3.76 -6.63
C LEU A 133 3.89 5.11 -6.75
N SER A 134 3.97 5.65 -7.97
CA SER A 134 4.49 7.00 -8.20
C SER A 134 3.68 8.08 -7.48
N CYS A 135 2.38 7.89 -7.27
CA CYS A 135 1.54 8.83 -6.52
C CYS A 135 1.85 8.80 -5.01
N HIS A 136 2.18 7.62 -4.45
CA HIS A 136 2.67 7.54 -3.07
C HIS A 136 3.98 8.32 -2.88
N THR A 137 4.79 8.39 -3.92
CA THR A 137 6.02 9.18 -3.94
C THR A 137 5.73 10.70 -3.97
N ILE A 138 4.64 11.15 -4.63
CA ILE A 138 4.27 12.59 -4.68
C ILE A 138 4.04 13.16 -3.29
N LYS A 139 3.35 12.44 -2.42
CA LYS A 139 3.09 12.94 -1.08
C LYS A 139 4.38 13.13 -0.29
N GLY A 140 5.25 12.14 -0.28
CA GLY A 140 6.56 12.29 0.36
C GLY A 140 7.37 13.47 -0.19
N MET A 141 7.13 13.83 -1.45
CA MET A 141 7.75 14.99 -2.08
C MET A 141 7.10 16.30 -1.68
N ILE A 142 5.77 16.36 -1.62
CA ILE A 142 5.02 17.55 -1.16
C ILE A 142 5.39 17.83 0.30
N ASP A 143 5.46 16.79 1.13
CA ASP A 143 5.86 16.92 2.54
C ASP A 143 7.32 17.45 2.64
N ASN A 144 8.24 16.95 1.80
CA ASN A 144 9.62 17.46 1.75
C ASN A 144 9.74 18.87 1.15
N LEU A 145 8.86 19.26 0.21
CA LEU A 145 8.85 20.60 -0.37
C LEU A 145 8.27 21.64 0.61
N LYS A 146 7.32 21.25 1.47
CA LYS A 146 6.85 22.09 2.59
C LYS A 146 7.98 22.43 3.54
N ASP A 147 8.90 21.50 3.77
CA ASP A 147 10.09 21.73 4.61
C ASP A 147 11.14 22.62 3.94
N ALA A 148 11.20 22.65 2.59
CA ALA A 148 12.27 23.30 1.84
C ALA A 148 11.91 24.71 1.28
N SER A 149 10.62 25.06 1.09
CA SER A 149 10.18 26.32 0.47
C SER A 149 8.74 26.69 0.85
N VAL A 150 8.62 27.67 1.76
CA VAL A 150 7.35 28.05 2.39
C VAL A 150 6.29 28.57 1.41
N VAL A 151 6.66 29.33 0.36
CA VAL A 151 5.67 30.06 -0.45
C VAL A 151 5.11 29.25 -1.62
N LEU A 152 5.92 28.46 -2.32
CA LEU A 152 5.47 27.65 -3.46
C LEU A 152 4.85 26.34 -3.00
N GLY A 153 5.37 25.79 -1.89
CA GLY A 153 4.88 24.57 -1.25
C GLY A 153 3.47 24.73 -0.69
N GLU A 154 3.18 25.83 -0.01
CA GLU A 154 1.86 26.11 0.58
C GLU A 154 0.76 26.27 -0.50
N LEU A 155 1.04 27.02 -1.57
CA LEU A 155 0.04 27.30 -2.62
C LEU A 155 -0.32 26.04 -3.43
N LEU A 156 0.64 25.17 -3.71
CA LEU A 156 0.42 23.90 -4.41
C LEU A 156 -0.14 22.83 -3.48
N ALA A 157 0.25 22.85 -2.20
CA ALA A 157 -0.23 21.92 -1.19
C ALA A 157 -1.73 22.04 -0.98
N ASP A 158 -2.26 23.24 -0.76
CA ASP A 158 -3.68 23.45 -0.46
C ASP A 158 -4.61 23.01 -1.61
N MET A 159 -4.18 23.18 -2.86
CA MET A 159 -4.99 22.80 -4.02
C MET A 159 -4.95 21.30 -4.32
N ILE A 160 -3.85 20.62 -4.01
CA ILE A 160 -3.62 19.21 -4.40
C ILE A 160 -3.75 18.26 -3.20
N GLU A 161 -3.52 18.74 -1.98
CA GLU A 161 -3.43 17.91 -0.79
C GLU A 161 -4.75 17.20 -0.45
N VAL A 162 -5.88 17.91 -0.47
CA VAL A 162 -7.19 17.32 -0.13
C VAL A 162 -7.62 16.24 -1.13
N PRO A 163 -7.58 16.48 -2.46
CA PRO A 163 -7.84 15.44 -3.45
C PRO A 163 -6.85 14.27 -3.34
N LEU A 164 -5.57 14.56 -3.14
CA LEU A 164 -4.52 13.56 -3.03
C LEU A 164 -4.71 12.69 -1.78
N ASN A 165 -4.97 13.29 -0.62
CA ASN A 165 -5.26 12.54 0.61
C ASN A 165 -6.51 11.66 0.46
N LYS A 166 -7.56 12.13 -0.22
CA LYS A 166 -8.73 11.32 -0.53
C LYS A 166 -8.35 10.13 -1.40
N TRP A 167 -7.55 10.34 -2.43
CA TRP A 167 -7.07 9.27 -3.31
C TRP A 167 -6.24 8.24 -2.52
N TYR A 168 -5.34 8.69 -1.64
CA TYR A 168 -4.56 7.79 -0.77
C TYR A 168 -5.45 6.92 0.10
N ARG A 169 -6.47 7.49 0.75
CA ARG A 169 -7.41 6.71 1.55
C ARG A 169 -8.13 5.65 0.72
N CYS A 170 -8.53 5.98 -0.49
CA CYS A 170 -9.16 5.01 -1.41
C CYS A 170 -8.17 3.89 -1.83
N SER A 171 -6.91 4.25 -2.05
CA SER A 171 -5.85 3.30 -2.37
C SER A 171 -5.61 2.33 -1.21
N GLU A 172 -5.62 2.80 0.04
CA GLU A 172 -5.54 1.95 1.23
C GLU A 172 -6.70 0.95 1.32
N TYR A 173 -7.93 1.37 1.04
CA TYR A 173 -9.08 0.46 1.01
C TYR A 173 -8.93 -0.60 -0.08
N THR A 174 -8.41 -0.25 -1.24
CA THR A 174 -8.13 -1.20 -2.32
C THR A 174 -7.04 -2.18 -1.90
N ALA A 175 -5.97 -1.71 -1.27
CA ALA A 175 -4.88 -2.52 -0.78
C ALA A 175 -5.34 -3.50 0.33
N ASP A 176 -6.22 -3.07 1.24
CA ASP A 176 -6.81 -3.94 2.26
C ASP A 176 -7.64 -5.06 1.65
N ARG A 177 -8.42 -4.78 0.59
CA ARG A 177 -9.16 -5.79 -0.15
C ARG A 177 -8.24 -6.81 -0.82
N ALA A 178 -7.14 -6.37 -1.41
CA ALA A 178 -6.11 -7.25 -1.96
C ALA A 178 -5.47 -8.12 -0.87
N GLY A 179 -5.21 -7.56 0.31
CA GLY A 179 -4.76 -8.29 1.48
C GLY A 179 -5.72 -9.40 1.90
N LEU A 180 -7.03 -9.09 2.00
CA LEU A 180 -8.07 -10.07 2.32
C LEU A 180 -8.17 -11.18 1.26
N ILE A 181 -8.09 -10.84 -0.03
CA ILE A 181 -8.08 -11.82 -1.12
C ILE A 181 -6.90 -12.80 -0.97
N CYS A 182 -5.73 -12.31 -0.56
CA CYS A 182 -4.55 -13.14 -0.37
C CYS A 182 -4.65 -14.02 0.89
N CYS A 183 -5.09 -13.51 2.03
CA CYS A 183 -5.16 -14.28 3.27
C CYS A 183 -6.46 -15.10 3.39
N LYS A 184 -7.53 -14.75 2.66
CA LYS A 184 -8.85 -15.42 2.62
C LYS A 184 -9.58 -15.52 3.97
N SER A 185 -9.17 -14.76 4.97
CA SER A 185 -9.76 -14.74 6.30
C SER A 185 -9.97 -13.31 6.75
N LEU A 186 -11.24 -12.91 6.93
CA LEU A 186 -11.59 -11.61 7.48
C LEU A 186 -11.06 -11.46 8.90
N THR A 187 -11.18 -12.49 9.72
CA THR A 187 -10.70 -12.49 11.12
C THR A 187 -9.19 -12.27 11.18
N THR A 188 -8.42 -12.96 10.32
CA THR A 188 -6.97 -12.76 10.21
C THR A 188 -6.65 -11.34 9.74
N SER A 189 -7.35 -10.83 8.73
CA SER A 189 -7.17 -9.47 8.20
C SER A 189 -7.34 -8.41 9.30
N LEU A 190 -8.46 -8.47 10.04
CA LEU A 190 -8.74 -7.56 11.15
C LEU A 190 -7.69 -7.69 12.27
N SER A 191 -7.29 -8.92 12.61
CA SER A 191 -6.23 -9.16 13.60
C SER A 191 -4.91 -8.50 13.22
N VAL A 192 -4.49 -8.62 11.96
CA VAL A 192 -3.26 -7.98 11.46
C VAL A 192 -3.38 -6.46 11.51
N MET A 193 -4.51 -5.90 11.07
CA MET A 193 -4.75 -4.46 11.15
C MET A 193 -4.64 -3.95 12.58
N HIS A 194 -5.23 -4.65 13.56
CA HIS A 194 -5.11 -4.31 14.97
C HIS A 194 -3.70 -4.44 15.54
N LYS A 195 -2.89 -5.36 15.01
CA LYS A 195 -1.49 -5.52 15.42
C LYS A 195 -0.56 -4.44 14.88
N LEU A 196 -0.85 -3.94 13.69
CA LEU A 196 0.08 -3.09 12.94
C LEU A 196 -0.30 -1.60 12.95
N LEU A 197 -1.58 -1.28 13.01
CA LEU A 197 -2.06 0.09 12.89
C LEU A 197 -2.33 0.73 14.26
N PRO A 198 -2.03 2.02 14.40
CA PRO A 198 -2.34 2.75 15.62
C PRO A 198 -3.86 2.87 15.80
N ARG A 199 -4.31 2.79 17.05
CA ARG A 199 -5.69 3.07 17.43
C ARG A 199 -5.83 4.55 17.77
N PHE A 200 -6.98 5.12 17.41
CA PHE A 200 -7.35 6.45 17.82
C PHE A 200 -8.22 6.39 19.08
N ASP A 201 -7.79 7.08 20.15
CA ASP A 201 -8.48 7.05 21.45
C ASP A 201 -9.50 8.19 21.64
N GLY A 202 -9.75 9.00 20.59
CA GLY A 202 -10.68 10.12 20.63
C GLY A 202 -12.12 9.77 20.20
N SER A 203 -12.98 10.79 20.17
CA SER A 203 -14.34 10.61 19.66
C SER A 203 -14.35 10.45 18.14
N ARG A 204 -15.33 9.72 17.59
CA ARG A 204 -15.48 9.50 16.14
C ARG A 204 -15.63 10.81 15.34
N SER A 205 -16.26 11.83 15.92
CA SER A 205 -16.40 13.11 15.24
C SER A 205 -15.05 13.80 15.05
N VAL A 206 -14.14 13.68 16.02
CA VAL A 206 -12.78 14.20 15.94
C VAL A 206 -11.96 13.35 14.98
N GLU A 207 -12.09 12.03 15.03
CA GLU A 207 -11.45 11.09 14.10
C GLU A 207 -11.79 11.42 12.64
N ASN A 208 -13.09 11.57 12.31
CA ASN A 208 -13.55 11.93 10.98
C ASN A 208 -12.99 13.29 10.50
N TYR A 209 -12.90 14.27 11.40
CA TYR A 209 -12.35 15.58 11.07
C TYR A 209 -10.85 15.50 10.78
N LEU A 210 -10.09 14.82 11.63
CA LEU A 210 -8.64 14.66 11.47
C LEU A 210 -8.29 13.83 10.24
N GLU A 211 -9.15 12.87 9.86
CA GLU A 211 -8.92 12.05 8.67
C GLU A 211 -8.97 12.84 7.37
N LEU A 212 -9.68 13.97 7.32
CA LEU A 212 -9.70 14.83 6.12
C LEU A 212 -8.32 15.31 5.72
N SER A 213 -7.46 15.57 6.70
CA SER A 213 -6.06 15.98 6.49
C SER A 213 -5.07 14.80 6.48
N SER A 214 -5.53 13.59 6.77
CA SER A 214 -4.68 12.39 6.79
C SER A 214 -4.64 11.69 5.43
N SER A 215 -3.46 11.20 5.07
CA SER A 215 -3.28 10.36 3.89
C SER A 215 -3.75 8.92 4.11
N HIS A 216 -3.72 8.44 5.35
CA HIS A 216 -4.15 7.09 5.68
C HIS A 216 -5.48 7.17 6.42
N PRO A 217 -6.46 6.31 6.08
CA PRO A 217 -7.69 6.21 6.84
C PRO A 217 -7.37 5.66 8.22
N PHE A 218 -8.13 6.09 9.22
CA PHE A 218 -8.03 5.50 10.54
C PHE A 218 -8.50 4.04 10.53
N LEU A 219 -7.97 3.27 11.47
CA LEU A 219 -8.23 1.82 11.60
C LEU A 219 -9.73 1.49 11.49
N TYR A 220 -10.58 2.22 12.20
CA TYR A 220 -12.03 1.99 12.19
C TYR A 220 -12.65 2.06 10.78
N HIS A 221 -12.28 3.07 9.97
CA HIS A 221 -12.82 3.20 8.62
C HIS A 221 -12.31 2.09 7.69
N ARG A 222 -11.06 1.70 7.84
CA ARG A 222 -10.47 0.58 7.11
C ARG A 222 -11.20 -0.73 7.43
N GLU A 223 -11.49 -0.99 8.71
CA GLU A 223 -12.24 -2.17 9.15
C GLU A 223 -13.65 -2.20 8.57
N VAL A 224 -14.39 -1.08 8.66
CA VAL A 224 -15.76 -0.98 8.14
C VAL A 224 -15.79 -1.26 6.64
N GLU A 225 -14.89 -0.67 5.86
CA GLU A 225 -14.85 -0.87 4.41
C GLU A 225 -14.40 -2.28 4.03
N LEU A 226 -13.50 -2.88 4.79
CA LEU A 226 -13.07 -4.26 4.57
C LEU A 226 -14.18 -5.27 4.89
N ILE A 227 -14.93 -5.06 5.98
CA ILE A 227 -16.08 -5.90 6.36
C ILE A 227 -17.17 -5.83 5.28
N LYS A 228 -17.51 -4.63 4.78
CA LYS A 228 -18.46 -4.46 3.67
C LYS A 228 -18.03 -5.23 2.43
N PHE A 229 -16.75 -5.14 2.07
CA PHE A 229 -16.21 -5.86 0.94
C PHE A 229 -16.27 -7.38 1.15
N ALA A 230 -15.90 -7.87 2.33
CA ALA A 230 -15.97 -9.28 2.66
C ALA A 230 -17.40 -9.85 2.53
N GLN A 231 -18.42 -9.10 2.97
CA GLN A 231 -19.83 -9.49 2.86
C GLN A 231 -20.28 -9.64 1.40
N ILE A 232 -19.87 -8.69 0.53
CA ILE A 232 -20.26 -8.70 -0.89
C ILE A 232 -19.49 -9.79 -1.66
N SER A 233 -18.24 -10.03 -1.30
CA SER A 233 -17.33 -10.92 -2.04
C SER A 233 -17.31 -12.36 -1.53
N GLY A 234 -18.11 -12.69 -0.51
CA GLY A 234 -18.21 -14.04 0.05
C GLY A 234 -17.04 -14.46 0.94
N PHE A 235 -16.23 -13.51 1.42
CA PHE A 235 -15.16 -13.72 2.41
C PHE A 235 -15.63 -13.56 3.86
N ALA A 236 -16.90 -13.16 4.08
CA ALA A 236 -17.48 -13.15 5.41
C ALA A 236 -17.68 -14.60 5.85
N GLU A 237 -17.06 -15.00 6.95
CA GLU A 237 -17.35 -16.25 7.62
C GLU A 237 -18.80 -16.20 8.13
N ASN A 238 -19.62 -17.21 7.79
CA ASN A 238 -20.98 -17.39 8.31
C ASN A 238 -20.95 -17.67 9.82
#